data_bc2d0f9aa68af98ac883754343e529e1
#
_entry.id   bc2d0f9aa68af98ac883754343e529e1
#
_cell.length_a   1.000
_cell.length_b   1.000
_cell.length_c   1.000
_cell.angle_alpha   90.00
_cell.angle_beta   90.00
_cell.angle_gamma   90.00
#
_symmetry.space_group_name_H-M   'P 1'
#
loop_
_entity.id
_entity.type
_entity.pdbx_description
1 polymer ?
#
loop_
_entity_poly.entity_id
_entity_poly.type
_entity_poly.pdbx_seq_one_letter_code
_entity_poly.pdbx_strand_id
1 'polypeptide(L)'
;IGDNTTIQSSVILESRVGSDTTVGPFAYLRPNSNVGSGCKVGDFVEIKNSTLGDGAKASHLTYIGDSDVGERVNLGCGVVFVNYDGSRKYRSVVEDGAFIGCNSNLVSPVHIGRNAYVAAGSTITKDVPEGALYVARARGKSLEGWVEKRGILKK
;
A
#
# COMPACT_ATOMS: atom_id res chain seq x y z
N ILE A 1 4.46 -21.37 -5.68
CA ILE A 1 5.37 -20.36 -6.28
C ILE A 1 5.43 -20.64 -7.77
N GLY A 2 5.16 -19.62 -8.60
CA GLY A 2 5.20 -19.70 -10.05
C GLY A 2 6.62 -19.68 -10.63
N ASP A 3 6.71 -19.86 -11.96
CA ASP A 3 7.98 -19.91 -12.68
C ASP A 3 8.70 -18.54 -12.69
N ASN A 4 10.03 -18.55 -12.79
CA ASN A 4 10.89 -17.36 -12.85
C ASN A 4 10.71 -16.39 -11.66
N THR A 5 10.11 -16.83 -10.55
CA THR A 5 9.87 -16.01 -9.37
C THR A 5 11.09 -16.01 -8.46
N THR A 6 11.49 -14.83 -8.03
CA THR A 6 12.62 -14.65 -7.11
C THR A 6 12.11 -14.33 -5.71
N ILE A 7 12.53 -15.12 -4.72
CA ILE A 7 12.23 -14.86 -3.30
C ILE A 7 13.54 -14.69 -2.55
N GLN A 8 13.67 -13.58 -1.84
CA GLN A 8 14.87 -13.26 -1.09
C GLN A 8 14.54 -13.03 0.38
N SER A 9 15.17 -13.78 1.28
CA SER A 9 15.14 -13.57 2.74
C SER A 9 13.75 -13.18 3.28
N SER A 10 12.72 -13.91 2.89
CA SER A 10 11.32 -13.58 3.19
C SER A 10 10.59 -14.77 3.81
N VAL A 11 9.49 -14.50 4.51
CA VAL A 11 8.63 -15.52 5.11
C VAL A 11 7.32 -15.59 4.31
N ILE A 12 6.98 -16.79 3.84
CA ILE A 12 5.75 -17.05 3.07
C ILE A 12 5.03 -18.23 3.72
N LEU A 13 3.85 -17.99 4.28
CA LEU A 13 3.03 -18.99 4.95
C LEU A 13 1.70 -19.17 4.22
N GLU A 14 1.35 -20.40 3.85
CA GLU A 14 0.04 -20.77 3.28
C GLU A 14 -0.49 -19.78 2.23
N SER A 15 0.40 -19.38 1.31
CA SER A 15 0.15 -18.32 0.34
C SER A 15 0.55 -18.77 -1.07
N ARG A 16 0.08 -18.03 -2.07
CA ARG A 16 0.42 -18.26 -3.48
C ARG A 16 1.17 -17.05 -4.04
N VAL A 17 2.15 -17.32 -4.88
CA VAL A 17 2.90 -16.30 -5.63
C VAL A 17 2.97 -16.75 -7.08
N GLY A 18 2.52 -15.89 -7.99
CA GLY A 18 2.53 -16.13 -9.44
C GLY A 18 3.93 -16.12 -10.04
N SER A 19 4.00 -16.27 -11.36
CA SER A 19 5.25 -16.30 -12.12
C SER A 19 5.85 -14.90 -12.31
N ASP A 20 7.14 -14.82 -12.64
CA ASP A 20 7.86 -13.57 -12.95
C ASP A 20 7.75 -12.50 -11.85
N THR A 21 7.56 -12.92 -10.61
CA THR A 21 7.32 -12.07 -9.44
C THR A 21 8.57 -12.00 -8.57
N THR A 22 8.78 -10.85 -7.94
CA THR A 22 9.84 -10.68 -6.95
C THR A 22 9.26 -10.46 -5.57
N VAL A 23 9.78 -11.20 -4.56
CA VAL A 23 9.37 -11.08 -3.16
C VAL A 23 10.60 -10.88 -2.29
N GLY A 24 10.62 -9.81 -1.53
CA GLY A 24 11.69 -9.52 -0.59
C GLY A 24 12.63 -8.38 -1.02
N PRO A 25 13.70 -8.18 -0.25
CA PRO A 25 14.01 -8.91 0.98
C PRO A 25 13.06 -8.56 2.15
N PHE A 26 12.98 -9.45 3.14
CA PHE A 26 12.25 -9.22 4.40
C PHE A 26 10.75 -8.93 4.25
N ALA A 27 10.12 -9.52 3.25
CA ALA A 27 8.66 -9.51 3.12
C ALA A 27 8.02 -10.62 3.97
N TYR A 28 6.78 -10.40 4.40
CA TYR A 28 6.02 -11.38 5.13
C TYR A 28 4.64 -11.61 4.48
N LEU A 29 4.47 -12.74 3.82
CA LEU A 29 3.19 -13.18 3.30
C LEU A 29 2.55 -14.13 4.31
N ARG A 30 1.47 -13.68 4.90
CA ARG A 30 0.68 -14.43 5.89
C ARG A 30 -0.38 -15.28 5.20
N PRO A 31 -0.98 -16.25 5.94
CA PRO A 31 -1.97 -17.16 5.35
C PRO A 31 -3.07 -16.47 4.55
N ASN A 32 -3.52 -17.15 3.50
CA ASN A 32 -4.53 -16.70 2.55
C ASN A 32 -4.13 -15.46 1.74
N SER A 33 -2.83 -15.27 1.49
CA SER A 33 -2.35 -14.22 0.58
C SER A 33 -2.12 -14.79 -0.81
N ASN A 34 -2.64 -14.10 -1.84
CA ASN A 34 -2.47 -14.47 -3.23
C ASN A 34 -1.82 -13.31 -3.98
N VAL A 35 -0.60 -13.51 -4.43
CA VAL A 35 0.15 -12.54 -5.24
C VAL A 35 0.16 -13.04 -6.68
N GLY A 36 -0.26 -12.22 -7.61
CA GLY A 36 -0.31 -12.51 -9.03
C GLY A 36 1.07 -12.59 -9.68
N SER A 37 1.07 -12.65 -11.02
CA SER A 37 2.28 -12.70 -11.82
C SER A 37 2.83 -11.31 -12.13
N GLY A 38 4.15 -11.20 -12.35
CA GLY A 38 4.80 -9.93 -12.66
C GLY A 38 4.73 -8.88 -11.53
N CYS A 39 4.44 -9.32 -10.32
CA CYS A 39 4.33 -8.46 -9.15
C CYS A 39 5.68 -8.10 -8.54
N LYS A 40 5.69 -7.01 -7.78
CA LYS A 40 6.82 -6.66 -6.92
C LYS A 40 6.33 -6.46 -5.48
N VAL A 41 6.78 -7.34 -4.59
CA VAL A 41 6.58 -7.23 -3.14
C VAL A 41 7.96 -7.02 -2.53
N GLY A 42 8.23 -5.81 -2.07
CA GLY A 42 9.59 -5.45 -1.65
C GLY A 42 9.80 -5.55 -0.14
N ASP A 43 10.77 -4.79 0.32
CA ASP A 43 11.27 -4.83 1.68
C ASP A 43 10.23 -4.35 2.71
N PHE A 44 10.11 -5.12 3.79
CA PHE A 44 9.20 -4.85 4.91
C PHE A 44 7.74 -4.68 4.49
N VAL A 45 7.32 -5.42 3.48
CA VAL A 45 5.91 -5.51 3.08
C VAL A 45 5.28 -6.70 3.77
N GLU A 46 4.16 -6.46 4.45
CA GLU A 46 3.35 -7.52 5.03
C GLU A 46 2.02 -7.63 4.29
N ILE A 47 1.67 -8.85 3.86
CA ILE A 47 0.40 -9.15 3.21
C ILE A 47 -0.33 -10.22 4.01
N LYS A 48 -1.61 -9.98 4.32
CA LYS A 48 -2.44 -10.90 5.10
C LYS A 48 -3.83 -11.01 4.50
N ASN A 49 -4.27 -12.24 4.21
CA ASN A 49 -5.63 -12.52 3.74
C ASN A 49 -6.08 -11.57 2.61
N SER A 50 -5.20 -11.40 1.61
CA SER A 50 -5.35 -10.38 0.56
C SER A 50 -4.91 -10.91 -0.80
N THR A 51 -5.45 -10.30 -1.85
CA THR A 51 -5.07 -10.60 -3.23
C THR A 51 -4.38 -9.39 -3.85
N LEU A 52 -3.26 -9.61 -4.54
CA LEU A 52 -2.62 -8.66 -5.44
C LEU A 52 -2.75 -9.18 -6.86
N GLY A 53 -3.39 -8.42 -7.74
CA GLY A 53 -3.52 -8.73 -9.16
C GLY A 53 -2.19 -8.61 -9.91
N ASP A 54 -2.17 -9.12 -11.14
CA ASP A 54 -0.96 -9.18 -11.95
C ASP A 54 -0.33 -7.80 -12.16
N GLY A 55 0.99 -7.74 -12.06
CA GLY A 55 1.76 -6.50 -12.22
C GLY A 55 1.60 -5.47 -11.09
N ALA A 56 0.91 -5.81 -10.01
CA ALA A 56 0.80 -4.92 -8.86
C ALA A 56 2.14 -4.77 -8.14
N LYS A 57 2.35 -3.59 -7.56
CA LYS A 57 3.61 -3.23 -6.89
C LYS A 57 3.37 -2.68 -5.50
N ALA A 58 4.00 -3.30 -4.51
CA ALA A 58 4.12 -2.84 -3.13
C ALA A 58 5.60 -2.94 -2.77
N SER A 59 6.38 -1.91 -3.11
CA SER A 59 7.83 -2.02 -3.11
C SER A 59 8.47 -1.80 -1.74
N HIS A 60 7.81 -1.12 -0.80
CA HIS A 60 8.43 -0.74 0.48
C HIS A 60 7.43 -0.52 1.59
N LEU A 61 7.72 -1.06 2.81
CA LEU A 61 7.12 -0.63 4.06
C LEU A 61 5.58 -0.52 4.02
N THR A 62 4.90 -1.52 3.50
CA THR A 62 3.45 -1.48 3.25
C THR A 62 2.76 -2.60 4.03
N TYR A 63 1.62 -2.29 4.65
CA TYR A 63 0.75 -3.31 5.23
C TYR A 63 -0.52 -3.45 4.40
N ILE A 64 -0.78 -4.66 3.89
CA ILE A 64 -1.96 -5.01 3.10
C ILE A 64 -2.72 -6.09 3.84
N GLY A 65 -3.80 -5.71 4.50
CA GLY A 65 -4.63 -6.63 5.28
C GLY A 65 -6.07 -6.66 4.81
N ASP A 66 -6.61 -7.87 4.65
CA ASP A 66 -8.02 -8.11 4.29
C ASP A 66 -8.47 -7.26 3.08
N SER A 67 -7.75 -7.36 1.94
CA SER A 67 -7.97 -6.47 0.79
C SER A 67 -7.84 -7.19 -0.55
N ASP A 68 -8.55 -6.67 -1.55
CA ASP A 68 -8.42 -7.06 -2.94
C ASP A 68 -7.80 -5.90 -3.72
N VAL A 69 -6.56 -6.09 -4.15
CA VAL A 69 -5.79 -5.13 -4.95
C VAL A 69 -5.74 -5.64 -6.37
N GLY A 70 -6.20 -4.84 -7.31
CA GLY A 70 -6.30 -5.19 -8.73
C GLY A 70 -4.96 -5.21 -9.45
N GLU A 71 -5.05 -5.39 -10.77
CA GLU A 71 -3.89 -5.47 -11.65
C GLU A 71 -3.19 -4.10 -11.81
N ARG A 72 -1.87 -4.12 -11.95
CA ARG A 72 -1.04 -2.91 -12.21
C ARG A 72 -1.24 -1.78 -11.22
N VAL A 73 -1.78 -2.07 -10.04
CA VAL A 73 -1.88 -1.10 -8.95
C VAL A 73 -0.49 -0.80 -8.41
N ASN A 74 -0.22 0.47 -8.13
CA ASN A 74 0.99 0.87 -7.42
C ASN A 74 0.66 1.36 -6.02
N LEU A 75 1.16 0.67 -5.01
CA LEU A 75 1.10 1.08 -3.61
C LEU A 75 2.42 1.75 -3.22
N GLY A 76 2.36 3.01 -2.86
CA GLY A 76 3.52 3.79 -2.43
C GLY A 76 4.07 3.33 -1.08
N CYS A 77 5.30 3.71 -0.79
CA CYS A 77 5.96 3.42 0.48
C CYS A 77 5.12 3.90 1.68
N GLY A 78 4.96 3.06 2.69
CA GLY A 78 4.23 3.41 3.90
C GLY A 78 2.70 3.41 3.76
N VAL A 79 2.15 2.81 2.72
CA VAL A 79 0.69 2.63 2.59
C VAL A 79 0.22 1.61 3.61
N VAL A 80 -0.86 1.93 4.31
CA VAL A 80 -1.47 1.06 5.31
C VAL A 80 -2.96 0.87 5.04
N PHE A 81 -3.37 -0.38 4.92
CA PHE A 81 -4.79 -0.75 4.95
C PHE A 81 -5.21 -0.89 6.42
N VAL A 82 -5.93 0.11 6.91
CA VAL A 82 -6.42 0.15 8.30
C VAL A 82 -7.68 -0.71 8.39
N ASN A 83 -7.47 -2.02 8.46
CA ASN A 83 -8.51 -3.04 8.33
C ASN A 83 -9.22 -3.42 9.64
N TYR A 84 -8.79 -2.88 10.78
CA TYR A 84 -9.32 -3.24 12.09
C TYR A 84 -9.75 -1.99 12.88
N ASP A 85 -10.98 -2.00 13.40
CA ASP A 85 -11.55 -0.88 14.14
C ASP A 85 -11.49 -1.02 15.68
N GLY A 86 -10.77 -2.05 16.15
CA GLY A 86 -10.73 -2.42 17.57
C GLY A 86 -11.69 -3.55 17.93
N SER A 87 -12.65 -3.87 17.07
CA SER A 87 -13.64 -4.94 17.27
C SER A 87 -13.73 -5.87 16.06
N ARG A 88 -13.81 -5.31 14.87
CA ARG A 88 -14.04 -6.05 13.61
C ARG A 88 -12.99 -5.72 12.57
N LYS A 89 -12.83 -6.64 11.62
CA LYS A 89 -12.01 -6.45 10.42
C LYS A 89 -12.91 -6.22 9.23
N TYR A 90 -12.47 -5.30 8.37
CA TYR A 90 -13.18 -4.91 7.15
C TYR A 90 -12.27 -5.09 5.95
N ARG A 91 -12.88 -5.42 4.82
CA ARG A 91 -12.19 -5.60 3.56
C ARG A 91 -12.27 -4.33 2.72
N SER A 92 -11.18 -4.00 2.05
CA SER A 92 -11.11 -2.90 1.08
C SER A 92 -10.81 -3.42 -0.32
N VAL A 93 -11.21 -2.64 -1.32
CA VAL A 93 -10.96 -2.95 -2.73
C VAL A 93 -10.21 -1.80 -3.37
N VAL A 94 -9.16 -2.12 -4.11
CA VAL A 94 -8.42 -1.18 -4.96
C VAL A 94 -8.45 -1.74 -6.37
N GLU A 95 -9.17 -1.08 -7.27
CA GLU A 95 -9.32 -1.55 -8.65
C GLU A 95 -8.06 -1.34 -9.49
N ASP A 96 -8.06 -1.96 -10.68
CA ASP A 96 -6.93 -1.98 -11.60
C ASP A 96 -6.37 -0.60 -11.93
N GLY A 97 -5.06 -0.52 -12.03
CA GLY A 97 -4.35 0.68 -12.46
C GLY A 97 -4.37 1.84 -11.47
N ALA A 98 -4.97 1.68 -10.30
CA ALA A 98 -4.96 2.74 -9.29
C ALA A 98 -3.56 3.02 -8.76
N PHE A 99 -3.31 4.26 -8.39
CA PHE A 99 -2.06 4.72 -7.78
C PHE A 99 -2.31 5.27 -6.38
N ILE A 100 -1.75 4.63 -5.38
CA ILE A 100 -1.86 5.06 -3.98
C ILE A 100 -0.54 5.71 -3.56
N GLY A 101 -0.59 7.02 -3.29
CA GLY A 101 0.58 7.79 -2.90
C GLY A 101 1.18 7.34 -1.57
N CYS A 102 2.47 7.62 -1.37
CA CYS A 102 3.20 7.23 -0.16
C CYS A 102 2.54 7.74 1.13
N ASN A 103 2.67 6.98 2.22
CA ASN A 103 2.13 7.32 3.54
C ASN A 103 0.62 7.61 3.54
N SER A 104 -0.12 6.92 2.68
CA SER A 104 -1.59 6.98 2.68
C SER A 104 -2.17 5.88 3.56
N ASN A 105 -3.25 6.22 4.27
CA ASN A 105 -4.01 5.27 5.08
C ASN A 105 -5.38 5.02 4.46
N LEU A 106 -5.67 3.77 4.10
CA LEU A 106 -6.99 3.35 3.63
C LEU A 106 -7.77 2.82 4.82
N VAL A 107 -8.72 3.62 5.33
CA VAL A 107 -9.54 3.24 6.48
C VAL A 107 -10.68 2.36 5.99
N SER A 108 -10.51 1.06 6.17
CA SER A 108 -11.44 0.04 5.67
C SER A 108 -12.81 0.10 6.39
N PRO A 109 -13.92 -0.15 5.69
CA PRO A 109 -13.99 -0.50 4.27
C PRO A 109 -13.94 0.74 3.36
N VAL A 110 -13.12 0.68 2.30
CA VAL A 110 -13.14 1.69 1.23
C VAL A 110 -12.95 1.00 -0.12
N HIS A 111 -13.49 1.63 -1.16
CA HIS A 111 -13.37 1.22 -2.55
C HIS A 111 -12.66 2.31 -3.34
N ILE A 112 -11.51 1.97 -3.91
CA ILE A 112 -10.73 2.85 -4.78
C ILE A 112 -10.98 2.42 -6.22
N GLY A 113 -11.60 3.28 -6.99
CA GLY A 113 -12.00 2.98 -8.36
C GLY A 113 -10.82 2.85 -9.33
N ARG A 114 -11.08 2.27 -10.48
CA ARG A 114 -10.11 2.02 -11.55
C ARG A 114 -9.34 3.30 -11.93
N ASN A 115 -8.02 3.19 -12.09
CA ASN A 115 -7.16 4.31 -12.45
C ASN A 115 -7.27 5.54 -11.53
N ALA A 116 -7.84 5.41 -10.35
CA ALA A 116 -7.89 6.50 -9.39
C ALA A 116 -6.50 6.79 -8.80
N TYR A 117 -6.29 8.03 -8.43
CA TYR A 117 -5.08 8.51 -7.80
C TYR A 117 -5.35 8.97 -6.37
N VAL A 118 -4.54 8.53 -5.43
CA VAL A 118 -4.55 9.04 -4.05
C VAL A 118 -3.28 9.81 -3.81
N ALA A 119 -3.41 11.08 -3.44
CA ALA A 119 -2.27 11.93 -3.13
C ALA A 119 -1.53 11.45 -1.87
N ALA A 120 -0.21 11.50 -1.91
CA ALA A 120 0.64 11.08 -0.78
C ALA A 120 0.23 11.77 0.53
N GLY A 121 0.29 11.02 1.64
CA GLY A 121 -0.08 11.51 2.96
C GLY A 121 -1.59 11.67 3.19
N SER A 122 -2.42 11.09 2.33
CA SER A 122 -3.87 11.15 2.48
C SER A 122 -4.40 10.06 3.41
N THR A 123 -5.43 10.38 4.20
CA THR A 123 -6.23 9.40 4.93
C THR A 123 -7.58 9.27 4.25
N ILE A 124 -7.83 8.09 3.68
CA ILE A 124 -9.01 7.81 2.86
C ILE A 124 -10.07 7.17 3.74
N THR A 125 -11.20 7.86 3.90
CA THR A 125 -12.35 7.43 4.71
C THR A 125 -13.63 7.26 3.89
N LYS A 126 -13.56 7.51 2.59
CA LYS A 126 -14.68 7.41 1.63
C LYS A 126 -14.20 6.77 0.34
N ASP A 127 -15.11 6.18 -0.39
CA ASP A 127 -14.82 5.62 -1.71
C ASP A 127 -14.30 6.69 -2.67
N VAL A 128 -13.37 6.29 -3.53
CA VAL A 128 -12.77 7.16 -4.55
C VAL A 128 -13.27 6.72 -5.92
N PRO A 129 -13.94 7.59 -6.67
CA PRO A 129 -14.44 7.25 -8.00
C PRO A 129 -13.32 6.91 -9.00
N GLU A 130 -13.67 6.16 -10.02
CA GLU A 130 -12.79 5.85 -11.15
C GLU A 130 -12.15 7.12 -11.73
N GLY A 131 -10.83 7.09 -11.97
CA GLY A 131 -10.08 8.18 -12.59
C GLY A 131 -9.97 9.46 -11.75
N ALA A 132 -10.48 9.46 -10.51
CA ALA A 132 -10.43 10.65 -9.65
C ALA A 132 -9.08 10.80 -8.94
N LEU A 133 -8.71 12.04 -8.64
CA LEU A 133 -7.67 12.36 -7.67
C LEU A 133 -8.30 12.63 -6.31
N TYR A 134 -7.91 11.85 -5.31
CA TYR A 134 -8.33 12.05 -3.91
C TYR A 134 -7.20 12.70 -3.10
N VAL A 135 -7.50 13.81 -2.44
CA VAL A 135 -6.57 14.54 -1.58
C VAL A 135 -7.21 14.75 -0.21
N ALA A 136 -6.65 14.12 0.82
CA ALA A 136 -7.14 14.21 2.20
C ALA A 136 -5.97 14.47 3.16
N ARG A 137 -5.42 15.66 3.07
CA ARG A 137 -4.34 16.17 3.94
C ARG A 137 -4.47 17.67 4.13
N ALA A 138 -3.94 18.18 5.25
CA ALA A 138 -3.90 19.61 5.52
C ALA A 138 -3.01 20.35 4.51
N ARG A 139 -3.37 21.60 4.20
CA ARG A 139 -2.49 22.50 3.41
C ARG A 139 -1.33 22.94 4.27
N GLY A 140 -0.13 22.87 3.71
CA GLY A 140 1.09 23.33 4.38
C GLY A 140 1.07 24.84 4.66
N LYS A 141 1.73 25.24 5.74
CA LYS A 141 1.96 26.64 6.09
C LYS A 141 3.43 26.83 6.47
N SER A 142 4.12 27.76 5.82
CA SER A 142 5.46 28.17 6.21
C SER A 142 5.39 29.28 7.26
N LEU A 143 6.22 29.18 8.27
CA LEU A 143 6.42 30.23 9.29
C LEU A 143 7.81 30.81 9.10
N GLU A 144 7.89 31.91 8.35
CA GLU A 144 9.16 32.56 8.04
C GLU A 144 9.83 33.10 9.31
N GLY A 145 11.15 32.96 9.37
CA GLY A 145 11.98 33.40 10.49
C GLY A 145 11.76 32.61 11.78
N TRP A 146 11.06 31.45 11.71
CA TRP A 146 10.74 30.66 12.91
C TRP A 146 11.99 30.09 13.59
N VAL A 147 12.98 29.66 12.82
CA VAL A 147 14.23 29.07 13.33
C VAL A 147 15.04 30.13 14.08
N GLU A 148 15.20 31.32 13.48
CA GLU A 148 15.90 32.45 14.10
C GLU A 148 15.21 32.91 15.40
N LYS A 149 13.87 33.05 15.36
CA LYS A 149 13.09 33.45 16.55
C LYS A 149 13.19 32.46 17.70
N ARG A 150 13.44 31.19 17.39
CA ARG A 150 13.63 30.12 18.38
C ARG A 150 15.09 29.97 18.83
N GLY A 151 16.05 30.65 18.20
CA GLY A 151 17.47 30.53 18.51
C GLY A 151 18.05 29.12 18.28
N ILE A 152 17.48 28.37 17.32
CA ILE A 152 17.88 26.97 17.05
C ILE A 152 19.04 26.88 16.05
N LEU A 153 19.46 27.98 15.47
CA LEU A 153 20.62 27.98 14.56
C LEU A 153 21.85 27.51 15.33
N LYS A 154 22.37 26.36 14.93
CA LYS A 154 23.67 25.90 15.40
C LYS A 154 24.75 26.82 14.84
N LYS A 155 25.59 27.38 15.70
CA LYS A 155 26.81 28.08 15.31
C LYS A 155 27.81 27.10 14.69
#